data_c42f15fb62c240ea568c07424550d21e
#
_entry.id   c42f15fb62c240ea568c07424550d21e
#
_cell.length_a   1.000
_cell.length_b   1.000
_cell.length_c   1.000
_cell.angle_alpha   90.00
_cell.angle_beta   90.00
_cell.angle_gamma   90.00
#
_symmetry.space_group_name_H-M   'P 1'
#
loop_
_entity.id
_entity.type
_entity.pdbx_description
1 polymer ?
#
loop_
_entity_poly.entity_id
_entity_poly.type
_entity_poly.pdbx_seq_one_letter_code
_entity_poly.pdbx_strand_id
1 'polypeptide(L)'
;MDKPSGLLTLWGGSGLNLDMMNQREFRNALGHFATGITVVTMREGDTVHGITVNAFMSVSLDPPLVAVSIDRQATAHQTLNKTNRYGVSMLGSDQEHLSNHFANRFAAEVVEPFIEVDGFPLVNGALAHLICDIEVAHEVGDHTIFIGQVKHIAVNDKKPLLYYQGKYVGLGD
;
A
#
# COMPACT_ATOMS: atom_id res chain seq x y z
N MET A 1 -19.68 36.02 -8.51
CA MET A 1 -19.72 34.77 -9.31
C MET A 1 -20.28 33.73 -8.40
N ASP A 2 -21.59 33.50 -8.52
CA ASP A 2 -22.32 32.53 -7.69
C ASP A 2 -21.97 31.12 -8.04
N LYS A 3 -21.69 30.29 -7.01
CA LYS A 3 -21.57 28.84 -7.15
C LYS A 3 -22.96 28.26 -7.43
N PRO A 4 -23.10 27.30 -8.35
CA PRO A 4 -24.40 26.67 -8.60
C PRO A 4 -24.83 25.86 -7.38
N SER A 5 -25.86 26.29 -6.71
CA SER A 5 -26.63 25.52 -5.73
C SER A 5 -27.51 24.51 -6.49
N GLY A 6 -27.17 23.26 -6.46
CA GLY A 6 -28.08 22.24 -7.00
C GLY A 6 -27.40 21.01 -7.55
N LEU A 7 -26.78 20.21 -6.68
CA LEU A 7 -26.58 18.79 -6.94
C LEU A 7 -26.24 18.08 -5.61
N LEU A 8 -27.24 17.70 -4.84
CA LEU A 8 -27.06 16.73 -3.74
C LEU A 8 -28.39 16.41 -3.05
N THR A 9 -29.29 15.71 -3.77
CA THR A 9 -30.44 15.04 -3.12
C THR A 9 -30.80 13.76 -3.86
N LEU A 10 -29.88 12.80 -3.90
CA LEU A 10 -30.19 11.43 -4.37
C LEU A 10 -29.67 10.33 -3.46
N TRP A 11 -29.08 10.65 -2.31
CA TRP A 11 -28.73 9.64 -1.32
C TRP A 11 -29.40 10.01 0.00
N GLY A 12 -30.46 9.26 0.36
CA GLY A 12 -31.20 9.40 1.62
C GLY A 12 -30.42 8.87 2.83
N GLY A 13 -29.13 9.24 2.95
CA GLY A 13 -28.30 9.04 4.13
C GLY A 13 -28.11 10.38 4.82
N SER A 14 -28.23 10.44 6.15
CA SER A 14 -27.85 11.58 6.98
C SER A 14 -26.40 11.97 6.68
N GLY A 15 -26.19 13.00 5.86
CA GLY A 15 -24.85 13.52 5.56
C GLY A 15 -24.18 13.94 6.87
N LEU A 16 -23.10 13.26 7.23
CA LEU A 16 -22.27 13.66 8.36
C LEU A 16 -21.60 15.00 8.03
N ASN A 17 -21.72 15.97 8.94
CA ASN A 17 -20.98 17.21 8.85
C ASN A 17 -19.48 16.89 8.98
N LEU A 18 -18.64 17.37 8.05
CA LEU A 18 -17.19 17.11 8.05
C LEU A 18 -16.50 17.46 9.38
N ASP A 19 -17.02 18.45 10.11
CA ASP A 19 -16.52 18.85 11.42
C ASP A 19 -16.80 17.81 12.54
N MET A 20 -17.68 16.83 12.28
CA MET A 20 -18.08 15.78 13.23
C MET A 20 -17.60 14.40 12.83
N MET A 21 -16.93 14.24 11.67
CA MET A 21 -16.47 12.95 11.18
C MET A 21 -15.34 12.41 12.06
N ASN A 22 -15.62 11.29 12.76
CA ASN A 22 -14.58 10.62 13.53
C ASN A 22 -13.71 9.71 12.63
N GLN A 23 -12.46 9.48 13.04
CA GLN A 23 -11.51 8.66 12.28
C GLN A 23 -12.01 7.24 12.00
N ARG A 24 -12.83 6.67 12.88
CA ARG A 24 -13.38 5.33 12.74
C ARG A 24 -14.40 5.26 11.62
N GLU A 25 -15.30 6.23 11.54
CA GLU A 25 -16.32 6.33 10.47
C GLU A 25 -15.65 6.53 9.12
N PHE A 26 -14.62 7.37 9.06
CA PHE A 26 -13.82 7.58 7.86
C PHE A 26 -13.14 6.27 7.39
N ARG A 27 -12.45 5.57 8.29
CA ARG A 27 -11.83 4.27 7.97
C ARG A 27 -12.87 3.23 7.53
N ASN A 28 -14.03 3.19 8.17
CA ASN A 28 -15.10 2.28 7.79
C ASN A 28 -15.61 2.58 6.37
N ALA A 29 -15.81 3.83 6.02
CA ALA A 29 -16.22 4.24 4.68
C ALA A 29 -15.17 3.83 3.63
N LEU A 30 -13.88 4.12 3.87
CA LEU A 30 -12.78 3.73 2.99
C LEU A 30 -12.64 2.21 2.89
N GLY A 31 -12.98 1.46 3.95
CA GLY A 31 -12.96 0.00 3.95
C GLY A 31 -13.91 -0.64 2.92
N HIS A 32 -14.88 0.10 2.37
CA HIS A 32 -15.76 -0.37 1.28
C HIS A 32 -15.08 -0.33 -0.09
N PHE A 33 -13.90 0.26 -0.19
CA PHE A 33 -13.07 0.18 -1.38
C PHE A 33 -12.14 -1.03 -1.27
N ALA A 34 -12.50 -2.14 -1.92
CA ALA A 34 -11.69 -3.35 -1.93
C ALA A 34 -10.33 -3.07 -2.61
N THR A 35 -9.25 -3.50 -1.97
CA THR A 35 -7.89 -3.32 -2.50
C THR A 35 -7.13 -4.64 -2.55
N GLY A 36 -6.10 -4.69 -3.38
CA GLY A 36 -5.01 -5.63 -3.17
C GLY A 36 -4.22 -5.30 -1.90
N ILE A 37 -3.27 -6.15 -1.57
CA ILE A 37 -2.33 -5.94 -0.47
C ILE A 37 -0.92 -6.02 -1.02
N THR A 38 -0.08 -5.06 -0.61
CA THR A 38 1.33 -5.03 -0.95
C THR A 38 2.19 -5.04 0.31
N VAL A 39 3.41 -5.56 0.19
CA VAL A 39 4.50 -5.28 1.13
C VAL A 39 5.49 -4.38 0.42
N VAL A 40 5.72 -3.21 0.99
CA VAL A 40 6.77 -2.28 0.55
C VAL A 40 8.04 -2.63 1.31
N THR A 41 9.11 -2.92 0.56
CA THR A 41 10.43 -3.24 1.12
C THR A 41 11.42 -2.12 0.87
N MET A 42 12.33 -1.93 1.79
CA MET A 42 13.44 -0.98 1.71
C MET A 42 14.66 -1.52 2.44
N ARG A 43 15.84 -1.03 2.05
CA ARG A 43 17.11 -1.45 2.64
C ARG A 43 17.83 -0.26 3.25
N GLU A 44 18.26 -0.38 4.50
CA GLU A 44 19.14 0.55 5.18
C GLU A 44 20.42 -0.19 5.64
N GLY A 45 21.53 0.00 4.93
CA GLY A 45 22.72 -0.82 5.11
C GLY A 45 22.45 -2.30 4.83
N ASP A 46 22.76 -3.16 5.79
CA ASP A 46 22.50 -4.61 5.69
C ASP A 46 21.09 -5.02 6.19
N THR A 47 20.31 -4.07 6.69
CA THR A 47 18.98 -4.35 7.25
C THR A 47 17.88 -4.15 6.21
N VAL A 48 17.04 -5.16 6.07
CA VAL A 48 15.82 -5.10 5.23
C VAL A 48 14.62 -4.81 6.11
N HIS A 49 13.86 -3.79 5.73
CA HIS A 49 12.59 -3.44 6.36
C HIS A 49 11.45 -3.74 5.39
N GLY A 50 10.30 -4.14 5.96
CA GLY A 50 9.06 -4.34 5.22
C GLY A 50 7.87 -3.73 5.94
N ILE A 51 6.90 -3.22 5.20
CA ILE A 51 5.63 -2.72 5.73
C ILE A 51 4.48 -3.13 4.82
N THR A 52 3.39 -3.61 5.42
CA THR A 52 2.16 -3.91 4.69
C THR A 52 1.42 -2.63 4.33
N VAL A 53 1.10 -2.47 3.06
CA VAL A 53 0.43 -1.28 2.52
C VAL A 53 -0.67 -1.71 1.55
N ASN A 54 -1.88 -1.17 1.74
CA ASN A 54 -2.95 -1.26 0.75
C ASN A 54 -3.15 0.05 -0.04
N ALA A 55 -2.56 1.14 0.42
CA ALA A 55 -2.55 2.44 -0.26
C ALA A 55 -1.48 2.47 -1.37
N PHE A 56 -1.68 1.64 -2.39
CA PHE A 56 -0.85 1.51 -3.59
C PHE A 56 -1.68 1.82 -4.83
N MET A 57 -1.11 2.56 -5.78
CA MET A 57 -1.77 2.87 -7.05
C MET A 57 -0.80 3.05 -8.22
N SER A 58 -1.27 2.76 -9.43
CA SER A 58 -0.65 3.20 -10.68
C SER A 58 -0.83 4.70 -10.86
N VAL A 59 0.20 5.41 -11.35
CA VAL A 59 0.19 6.86 -11.57
C VAL A 59 0.33 7.21 -13.05
N SER A 60 1.29 6.62 -13.76
CA SER A 60 1.61 6.92 -15.15
C SER A 60 2.13 5.70 -15.88
N LEU A 61 1.90 5.63 -17.18
CA LEU A 61 2.47 4.61 -18.06
C LEU A 61 3.75 5.08 -18.76
N ASP A 62 3.87 6.38 -18.98
CA ASP A 62 5.05 6.99 -19.61
C ASP A 62 5.41 8.32 -18.93
N PRO A 63 6.49 8.36 -18.12
CA PRO A 63 7.22 7.20 -17.62
C PRO A 63 6.37 6.29 -16.72
N PRO A 64 6.74 5.02 -16.52
CA PRO A 64 5.98 4.10 -15.66
C PRO A 64 6.17 4.49 -14.19
N LEU A 65 5.11 5.04 -13.58
CA LEU A 65 5.10 5.52 -12.19
C LEU A 65 4.03 4.81 -11.36
N VAL A 66 4.38 4.54 -10.11
CA VAL A 66 3.46 4.05 -9.07
C VAL A 66 3.58 4.92 -7.82
N ALA A 67 2.54 4.90 -6.97
CA ALA A 67 2.55 5.59 -5.70
C ALA A 67 2.23 4.64 -4.54
N VAL A 68 2.88 4.90 -3.39
CA VAL A 68 2.54 4.31 -2.09
C VAL A 68 2.37 5.44 -1.07
N SER A 69 1.36 5.33 -0.20
CA SER A 69 1.11 6.29 0.88
C SER A 69 1.49 5.65 2.21
N ILE A 70 2.41 6.29 2.95
CA ILE A 70 3.01 5.77 4.18
C ILE A 70 2.78 6.76 5.31
N ASP A 71 2.27 6.24 6.45
CA ASP A 71 2.11 7.02 7.68
C ASP A 71 3.48 7.55 8.16
N ARG A 72 3.56 8.84 8.46
CA ARG A 72 4.78 9.52 8.91
C ARG A 72 5.31 9.02 10.25
N GLN A 73 4.47 8.36 11.06
CA GLN A 73 4.87 7.73 12.33
C GLN A 73 5.43 6.30 12.13
N ALA A 74 5.24 5.69 10.95
CA ALA A 74 5.78 4.36 10.68
C ALA A 74 7.32 4.38 10.60
N THR A 75 7.97 3.36 11.15
CA THR A 75 9.43 3.19 11.03
C THR A 75 9.87 3.15 9.56
N ALA A 76 9.09 2.51 8.71
CA ALA A 76 9.32 2.44 7.26
C ALA A 76 9.41 3.83 6.59
N HIS A 77 8.64 4.82 7.08
CA HIS A 77 8.71 6.19 6.58
C HIS A 77 10.10 6.81 6.77
N GLN A 78 10.71 6.60 7.95
CA GLN A 78 12.04 7.13 8.24
C GLN A 78 13.10 6.50 7.33
N THR A 79 12.98 5.20 7.05
CA THR A 79 13.89 4.50 6.15
C THR A 79 13.69 4.94 4.69
N LEU A 80 12.44 5.09 4.22
CA LEU A 80 12.14 5.57 2.86
C LEU A 80 12.71 6.97 2.59
N ASN A 81 12.69 7.86 3.57
CA ASN A 81 13.28 9.20 3.43
C ASN A 81 14.82 9.21 3.35
N LYS A 82 15.48 8.12 3.72
CA LYS A 82 16.95 7.97 3.66
C LYS A 82 17.40 7.17 2.44
N THR A 83 16.47 6.46 1.78
CA THR A 83 16.74 5.62 0.62
C THR A 83 16.22 6.29 -0.64
N ASN A 84 16.77 5.93 -1.78
CA ASN A 84 16.31 6.41 -3.09
C ASN A 84 15.53 5.34 -3.85
N ARG A 85 15.25 4.18 -3.21
CA ARG A 85 14.63 3.01 -3.85
C ARG A 85 13.75 2.25 -2.88
N TYR A 86 12.67 1.66 -3.41
CA TYR A 86 11.83 0.71 -2.70
C TYR A 86 11.35 -0.41 -3.60
N GLY A 87 11.05 -1.56 -2.97
CA GLY A 87 10.38 -2.67 -3.62
C GLY A 87 8.89 -2.70 -3.29
N VAL A 88 8.08 -3.20 -4.20
CA VAL A 88 6.66 -3.50 -3.97
C VAL A 88 6.42 -4.95 -4.34
N SER A 89 5.93 -5.72 -3.38
CA SER A 89 5.51 -7.10 -3.58
C SER A 89 3.99 -7.19 -3.40
N MET A 90 3.26 -7.48 -4.47
CA MET A 90 1.82 -7.71 -4.41
C MET A 90 1.58 -9.11 -3.89
N LEU A 91 0.85 -9.27 -2.77
CA LEU A 91 0.70 -10.55 -2.11
C LEU A 91 -0.32 -11.45 -2.81
N GLY A 92 0.01 -12.74 -2.88
CA GLY A 92 -0.90 -13.81 -3.27
C GLY A 92 -1.83 -14.23 -2.14
N SER A 93 -2.94 -14.92 -2.47
CA SER A 93 -3.96 -15.36 -1.52
C SER A 93 -3.43 -16.31 -0.43
N ASP A 94 -2.29 -16.94 -0.66
CA ASP A 94 -1.57 -17.83 0.28
C ASP A 94 -0.67 -17.07 1.27
N GLN A 95 -0.60 -15.73 1.17
CA GLN A 95 0.37 -14.90 1.91
C GLN A 95 -0.27 -13.96 2.97
N GLU A 96 -1.46 -14.30 3.47
CA GLU A 96 -2.10 -13.55 4.56
C GLU A 96 -1.20 -13.44 5.80
N HIS A 97 -0.45 -14.51 6.13
CA HIS A 97 0.48 -14.53 7.26
C HIS A 97 1.59 -13.48 7.10
N LEU A 98 2.12 -13.25 5.89
CA LEU A 98 3.11 -12.20 5.61
C LEU A 98 2.51 -10.81 5.72
N SER A 99 1.28 -10.63 5.22
CA SER A 99 0.56 -9.35 5.41
C SER A 99 0.42 -9.00 6.90
N ASN A 100 0.02 -9.96 7.73
CA ASN A 100 -0.10 -9.75 9.17
C ASN A 100 1.26 -9.49 9.84
N HIS A 101 2.31 -10.21 9.45
CA HIS A 101 3.66 -10.02 9.97
C HIS A 101 4.15 -8.59 9.73
N PHE A 102 4.13 -8.12 8.48
CA PHE A 102 4.59 -6.77 8.13
C PHE A 102 3.62 -5.64 8.52
N ALA A 103 2.41 -5.97 8.99
CA ALA A 103 1.50 -5.04 9.63
C ALA A 103 1.68 -4.96 11.16
N ASN A 104 2.66 -5.66 11.74
CA ASN A 104 2.88 -5.80 13.19
C ASN A 104 1.63 -6.28 13.98
N ARG A 105 0.77 -7.07 13.31
CA ARG A 105 -0.48 -7.53 13.93
C ARG A 105 -0.32 -8.78 14.80
N PHE A 106 0.65 -9.65 14.46
CA PHE A 106 0.94 -10.89 15.19
C PHE A 106 2.44 -11.15 15.18
N ALA A 107 2.95 -11.70 16.30
CA ALA A 107 4.35 -12.08 16.46
C ALA A 107 4.65 -13.47 15.86
N ALA A 108 4.07 -13.82 14.71
CA ALA A 108 4.45 -15.05 14.03
C ALA A 108 5.88 -14.88 13.46
N GLU A 109 6.76 -15.80 13.82
CA GLU A 109 8.09 -15.85 13.25
C GLU A 109 7.97 -16.23 11.77
N VAL A 110 8.43 -15.34 10.89
CA VAL A 110 8.51 -15.61 9.46
C VAL A 110 9.98 -15.80 9.12
N VAL A 111 10.34 -16.99 8.71
CA VAL A 111 11.72 -17.34 8.36
C VAL A 111 11.96 -16.98 6.90
N GLU A 112 13.02 -16.21 6.63
CA GLU A 112 13.48 -15.81 5.29
C GLU A 112 12.35 -15.32 4.35
N PRO A 113 11.62 -14.25 4.72
CA PRO A 113 10.51 -13.77 3.91
C PRO A 113 10.92 -13.13 2.58
N PHE A 114 12.21 -12.88 2.38
CA PHE A 114 12.73 -12.13 1.24
C PHE A 114 13.56 -12.98 0.29
N ILE A 115 13.51 -12.61 -0.98
CA ILE A 115 14.45 -13.02 -2.03
C ILE A 115 15.15 -11.77 -2.57
N GLU A 116 16.35 -11.96 -3.11
CA GLU A 116 17.07 -10.91 -3.83
C GLU A 116 16.73 -10.97 -5.32
N VAL A 117 16.24 -9.87 -5.87
CA VAL A 117 15.99 -9.68 -7.29
C VAL A 117 16.71 -8.41 -7.73
N ASP A 118 17.60 -8.52 -8.70
CA ASP A 118 18.47 -7.42 -9.16
C ASP A 118 19.18 -6.69 -7.99
N GLY A 119 19.60 -7.44 -6.98
CA GLY A 119 20.26 -6.92 -5.78
C GLY A 119 19.33 -6.14 -4.85
N PHE A 120 18.02 -6.34 -4.95
CA PHE A 120 17.03 -5.69 -4.09
C PHE A 120 16.08 -6.70 -3.41
N PRO A 121 15.78 -6.55 -2.10
CA PRO A 121 14.96 -7.48 -1.35
C PRO A 121 13.47 -7.33 -1.70
N LEU A 122 12.83 -8.44 -2.07
CA LEU A 122 11.40 -8.54 -2.34
C LEU A 122 10.81 -9.74 -1.61
N VAL A 123 9.50 -9.74 -1.36
CA VAL A 123 8.83 -10.86 -0.67
C VAL A 123 8.85 -12.10 -1.54
N ASN A 124 9.36 -13.21 -1.00
CA ASN A 124 9.42 -14.47 -1.70
C ASN A 124 8.02 -14.97 -2.10
N GLY A 125 7.87 -15.41 -3.35
CA GLY A 125 6.66 -16.04 -3.87
C GLY A 125 5.45 -15.09 -4.00
N ALA A 126 5.62 -13.78 -3.99
CA ALA A 126 4.54 -12.83 -4.22
C ALA A 126 3.94 -12.94 -5.63
N LEU A 127 2.70 -12.46 -5.80
CA LEU A 127 1.98 -12.42 -7.07
C LEU A 127 2.69 -11.57 -8.12
N ALA A 128 3.20 -10.40 -7.71
CA ALA A 128 3.98 -9.55 -8.58
C ALA A 128 5.01 -8.75 -7.78
N HIS A 129 6.09 -8.37 -8.45
CA HIS A 129 7.19 -7.58 -7.89
C HIS A 129 7.46 -6.35 -8.76
N LEU A 130 7.69 -5.22 -8.10
CA LEU A 130 8.22 -4.02 -8.71
C LEU A 130 9.44 -3.56 -7.90
N ILE A 131 10.45 -3.02 -8.59
CA ILE A 131 11.53 -2.24 -7.98
C ILE A 131 11.42 -0.82 -8.54
N CYS A 132 11.39 0.16 -7.64
CA CYS A 132 11.11 1.55 -8.00
C CYS A 132 12.19 2.47 -7.45
N ASP A 133 12.68 3.39 -8.27
CA ASP A 133 13.48 4.53 -7.82
C ASP A 133 12.52 5.65 -7.40
N ILE A 134 12.76 6.27 -6.23
CA ILE A 134 11.92 7.36 -5.72
C ILE A 134 12.17 8.61 -6.55
N GLU A 135 11.13 9.11 -7.22
CA GLU A 135 11.16 10.35 -7.99
C GLU A 135 10.70 11.54 -7.15
N VAL A 136 9.64 11.35 -6.35
CA VAL A 136 9.03 12.42 -5.56
C VAL A 136 8.49 11.86 -4.25
N ALA A 137 8.60 12.65 -3.18
CA ALA A 137 7.94 12.43 -1.91
C ALA A 137 7.11 13.67 -1.55
N HIS A 138 5.78 13.51 -1.46
CA HIS A 138 4.85 14.57 -1.08
C HIS A 138 4.29 14.33 0.31
N GLU A 139 4.56 15.24 1.24
CA GLU A 139 3.91 15.23 2.55
C GLU A 139 2.47 15.75 2.44
N VAL A 140 1.51 14.93 2.86
CA VAL A 140 0.08 15.27 2.82
C VAL A 140 -0.59 14.75 4.10
N GLY A 141 -1.04 15.67 4.95
CA GLY A 141 -1.66 15.32 6.23
C GLY A 141 -0.68 14.57 7.15
N ASP A 142 -1.10 13.40 7.63
CA ASP A 142 -0.31 12.51 8.48
C ASP A 142 0.49 11.46 7.69
N HIS A 143 0.44 11.51 6.35
CA HIS A 143 1.13 10.58 5.44
C HIS A 143 2.13 11.30 4.52
N THR A 144 2.99 10.51 3.90
CA THR A 144 3.79 10.91 2.73
C THR A 144 3.48 9.98 1.57
N ILE A 145 3.21 10.56 0.39
CA ILE A 145 3.03 9.83 -0.86
C ILE A 145 4.39 9.76 -1.55
N PHE A 146 4.94 8.55 -1.65
CA PHE A 146 6.17 8.29 -2.40
C PHE A 146 5.79 7.85 -3.81
N ILE A 147 6.20 8.64 -4.81
CA ILE A 147 6.06 8.30 -6.23
C ILE A 147 7.37 7.70 -6.70
N GLY A 148 7.31 6.51 -7.25
CA GLY A 148 8.48 5.79 -7.74
C GLY A 148 8.37 5.44 -9.21
N GLN A 149 9.49 5.61 -9.93
CA GLN A 149 9.63 5.14 -11.30
C GLN A 149 9.98 3.66 -11.29
N VAL A 150 9.15 2.86 -11.95
CA VAL A 150 9.35 1.41 -12.03
C VAL A 150 10.56 1.09 -12.91
N LYS A 151 11.50 0.32 -12.35
CA LYS A 151 12.75 -0.12 -13.04
C LYS A 151 12.75 -1.61 -13.32
N HIS A 152 12.01 -2.40 -12.53
CA HIS A 152 11.91 -3.86 -12.68
C HIS A 152 10.47 -4.31 -12.42
N ILE A 153 10.01 -5.30 -13.19
CA ILE A 153 8.70 -5.96 -13.02
C ILE A 153 8.87 -7.46 -13.18
N ALA A 154 8.27 -8.22 -12.25
CA ALA A 154 8.07 -9.66 -12.41
C ALA A 154 6.64 -10.03 -11.98
N VAL A 155 6.01 -11.00 -12.64
CA VAL A 155 4.64 -11.44 -12.36
C VAL A 155 4.60 -12.96 -12.30
N ASN A 156 3.91 -13.50 -11.29
CA ASN A 156 3.62 -14.91 -11.12
C ASN A 156 2.13 -15.19 -11.34
N ASP A 157 1.80 -16.39 -11.78
CA ASP A 157 0.42 -16.84 -11.95
C ASP A 157 -0.15 -17.31 -10.60
N LYS A 158 -0.77 -16.37 -9.86
CA LYS A 158 -1.40 -16.61 -8.55
C LYS A 158 -2.69 -15.79 -8.42
N LYS A 159 -3.61 -16.25 -7.54
CA LYS A 159 -4.77 -15.45 -7.13
C LYS A 159 -4.30 -14.35 -6.14
N PRO A 160 -4.82 -13.11 -6.21
CA PRO A 160 -4.43 -12.02 -5.31
C PRO A 160 -4.98 -12.19 -3.89
N LEU A 161 -4.25 -11.65 -2.90
CA LEU A 161 -4.76 -11.39 -1.57
C LEU A 161 -5.50 -10.05 -1.58
N LEU A 162 -6.77 -10.06 -1.19
CA LEU A 162 -7.61 -8.86 -1.16
C LEU A 162 -7.96 -8.46 0.26
N TYR A 163 -8.25 -7.17 0.45
CA TYR A 163 -8.69 -6.60 1.71
C TYR A 163 -9.98 -5.79 1.52
N TYR A 164 -11.00 -6.12 2.29
CA TYR A 164 -12.30 -5.48 2.24
C TYR A 164 -12.93 -5.42 3.63
N GLN A 165 -13.41 -4.24 4.04
CA GLN A 165 -14.06 -4.00 5.34
C GLN A 165 -13.29 -4.59 6.55
N GLY A 166 -11.98 -4.41 6.56
CA GLY A 166 -11.13 -4.88 7.66
C GLY A 166 -10.81 -6.38 7.65
N LYS A 167 -11.14 -7.10 6.57
CA LYS A 167 -10.95 -8.55 6.44
C LYS A 167 -10.19 -8.90 5.17
N TYR A 168 -9.46 -10.01 5.22
CA TYR A 168 -8.92 -10.64 4.03
C TYR A 168 -10.03 -11.40 3.30
N VAL A 169 -10.06 -11.27 1.99
CA VAL A 169 -11.05 -11.93 1.12
C VAL A 169 -10.35 -12.46 -0.13
N GLY A 170 -10.93 -13.47 -0.77
CA GLY A 170 -10.50 -13.98 -2.06
C GLY A 170 -11.39 -13.46 -3.19
N LEU A 171 -10.92 -13.62 -4.44
CA LEU A 171 -11.81 -13.57 -5.59
C LEU A 171 -12.73 -14.78 -5.52
N GLY A 172 -14.06 -14.57 -5.60
CA GLY A 172 -15.01 -15.64 -5.84
C GLY A 172 -14.70 -16.34 -7.17
N ASP A 173 -15.08 -17.62 -7.26
CA ASP A 173 -14.97 -18.38 -8.52
C ASP A 173 -15.98 -17.87 -9.53
#